data_b87d63fbb21bf5040404eed701036104
#
_entry.id   b87d63fbb21bf5040404eed701036104
#
_cell.length_a   1.000
_cell.length_b   1.000
_cell.length_c   1.000
_cell.angle_alpha   90.00
_cell.angle_beta   90.00
_cell.angle_gamma   90.00
#
_symmetry.space_group_name_H-M   'P 1'
#
loop_
_entity.id
_entity.type
_entity.pdbx_description
1 polymer ?
#
loop_
_entity_poly.entity_id
_entity_poly.type
_entity_poly.pdbx_seq_one_letter_code
_entity_poly.pdbx_strand_id
1 'polypeptide(L)'
;NPRKAKGLITGINGSSASIKQITTMEMPSDELESAMTFEARKHIPMDGTDAVIDYQILGSNKKEVDKIDVGLVACTKGVLNNHIDLLKECGLKPGIVDVNPIAMSNAFSFAKDIPDDGLVVMLDIGAVSSTLVVYGKGEQFFTRDLPIGGHHFVKELSEKKEIGYIEAQDLLFKDGLSASKSDSTSDNMNEVGIAERTVYDNLIEDMRRSLRFYAKQTGQSFFLKIFL
;
A
#
# COMPACT_ATOMS: atom_id res chain seq x y z
N ASN A 1 -8.35 -12.70 -25.20
CA ASN A 1 -9.04 -13.83 -24.58
C ASN A 1 -8.18 -14.38 -23.45
N PRO A 2 -8.51 -14.12 -22.16
CA PRO A 2 -7.68 -14.52 -21.01
C PRO A 2 -7.44 -16.02 -20.92
N ARG A 3 -8.31 -16.85 -21.50
CA ARG A 3 -8.15 -18.31 -21.54
C ARG A 3 -6.99 -18.79 -22.43
N LYS A 4 -6.41 -17.92 -23.25
CA LYS A 4 -5.26 -18.22 -24.11
C LYS A 4 -3.95 -17.63 -23.60
N ALA A 5 -3.98 -16.89 -22.50
CA ALA A 5 -2.77 -16.37 -21.89
C ALA A 5 -1.91 -17.52 -21.34
N LYS A 6 -0.64 -17.57 -21.73
CA LYS A 6 0.30 -18.63 -21.29
C LYS A 6 0.77 -18.46 -19.84
N GLY A 7 0.50 -17.34 -19.23
CA GLY A 7 0.79 -17.05 -17.82
C GLY A 7 -0.17 -15.98 -17.33
N LEU A 8 -0.74 -16.17 -16.17
CA LEU A 8 -1.56 -15.21 -15.46
C LEU A 8 -0.79 -14.77 -14.23
N ILE A 9 -0.59 -13.47 -14.09
CA ILE A 9 -0.09 -12.85 -12.87
C ILE A 9 -1.28 -12.16 -12.22
N THR A 10 -1.42 -12.34 -10.93
CA THR A 10 -2.49 -11.71 -10.13
C THR A 10 -1.89 -11.09 -8.89
N GLY A 11 -2.59 -10.15 -8.26
CA GLY A 11 -2.16 -9.49 -7.04
C GLY A 11 -3.16 -9.67 -5.92
N ILE A 12 -2.67 -9.79 -4.70
CA ILE A 12 -3.49 -9.69 -3.48
C ILE A 12 -3.27 -8.31 -2.86
N ASN A 13 -4.30 -7.81 -2.15
CA ASN A 13 -4.22 -6.50 -1.52
C ASN A 13 -3.21 -6.52 -0.36
N GLY A 14 -2.52 -5.39 -0.16
CA GLY A 14 -1.54 -5.19 0.89
C GLY A 14 -2.08 -5.45 2.29
N SER A 15 -3.34 -5.09 2.58
CA SER A 15 -3.99 -5.38 3.87
C SER A 15 -4.13 -6.88 4.17
N SER A 16 -4.08 -7.72 3.15
CA SER A 16 -4.15 -9.18 3.26
C SER A 16 -2.77 -9.84 3.31
N ALA A 17 -1.70 -9.08 3.14
CA ALA A 17 -0.33 -9.54 3.17
C ALA A 17 0.54 -8.60 4.01
N SER A 18 1.51 -9.13 4.71
CA SER A 18 2.53 -8.34 5.40
C SER A 18 3.79 -8.29 4.56
N ILE A 19 4.32 -7.09 4.35
CA ILE A 19 5.56 -6.85 3.61
C ILE A 19 6.54 -6.17 4.55
N LYS A 20 7.76 -6.72 4.65
CA LYS A 20 8.84 -6.17 5.47
C LYS A 20 10.16 -6.26 4.72
N GLN A 21 10.96 -5.21 4.79
CA GLN A 21 12.37 -5.31 4.49
C GLN A 21 13.13 -5.51 5.79
N ILE A 22 13.95 -6.54 5.83
CA ILE A 22 14.80 -6.88 6.98
C ILE A 22 16.25 -6.96 6.54
N THR A 23 17.16 -6.67 7.46
CA THR A 23 18.59 -6.83 7.26
C THR A 23 19.06 -8.02 8.09
N THR A 24 19.76 -8.96 7.47
CA THR A 24 20.28 -10.17 8.13
C THR A 24 21.71 -10.43 7.69
N MET A 25 22.42 -11.32 8.41
CA MET A 25 23.73 -11.79 7.97
C MET A 25 23.63 -12.50 6.64
N GLU A 26 24.65 -12.37 5.79
CA GLU A 26 24.78 -13.21 4.61
C GLU A 26 25.02 -14.64 5.03
N MET A 27 24.27 -15.57 4.50
CA MET A 27 24.33 -17.00 4.84
C MET A 27 23.93 -17.86 3.65
N PRO A 28 24.25 -19.17 3.66
CA PRO A 28 23.79 -20.12 2.64
C PRO A 28 22.26 -20.14 2.49
N SER A 29 21.78 -20.49 1.31
CA SER A 29 20.35 -20.41 0.96
C SER A 29 19.44 -21.25 1.85
N ASP A 30 19.91 -22.43 2.28
CA ASP A 30 19.17 -23.33 3.16
C ASP A 30 19.03 -22.79 4.59
N GLU A 31 20.08 -22.15 5.10
CA GLU A 31 20.05 -21.45 6.37
C GLU A 31 19.17 -20.19 6.28
N LEU A 32 19.26 -19.45 5.16
CA LEU A 32 18.47 -18.26 4.93
C LEU A 32 16.97 -18.57 4.90
N GLU A 33 16.54 -19.64 4.24
CA GLU A 33 15.15 -20.07 4.21
C GLU A 33 14.59 -20.33 5.62
N SER A 34 15.37 -21.02 6.43
CA SER A 34 15.03 -21.30 7.83
C SER A 34 14.97 -20.00 8.66
N ALA A 35 15.95 -19.12 8.48
CA ALA A 35 15.99 -17.80 9.14
C ALA A 35 14.81 -16.93 8.75
N MET A 36 14.44 -16.88 7.46
CA MET A 36 13.30 -16.10 6.97
C MET A 36 11.97 -16.59 7.54
N THR A 37 11.80 -17.90 7.67
CA THR A 37 10.62 -18.47 8.32
C THR A 37 10.52 -18.05 9.80
N PHE A 38 11.63 -17.98 10.50
CA PHE A 38 11.68 -17.50 11.89
C PHE A 38 11.46 -16.00 12.01
N GLU A 39 12.09 -15.20 11.14
CA GLU A 39 11.91 -13.75 11.12
C GLU A 39 10.47 -13.37 10.75
N ALA A 40 9.86 -14.08 9.81
CA ALA A 40 8.46 -13.86 9.46
C ALA A 40 7.52 -13.95 10.67
N ARG A 41 7.75 -14.93 11.55
CA ARG A 41 6.94 -15.10 12.77
C ARG A 41 7.05 -13.94 13.75
N LYS A 42 8.16 -13.21 13.76
CA LYS A 42 8.35 -12.03 14.64
C LYS A 42 7.66 -10.79 14.12
N HIS A 43 7.55 -10.67 12.80
CA HIS A 43 7.12 -9.43 12.15
C HIS A 43 5.69 -9.48 11.62
N ILE A 44 5.12 -10.68 11.56
CA ILE A 44 3.79 -10.91 11.01
C ILE A 44 2.85 -11.29 12.16
N PRO A 45 1.77 -10.53 12.38
CA PRO A 45 0.78 -10.84 13.40
C PRO A 45 -0.11 -12.03 12.94
N MET A 46 0.49 -13.17 12.71
CA MET A 46 -0.19 -14.40 12.32
C MET A 46 0.29 -15.53 13.20
N ASP A 47 -0.61 -16.42 13.57
CA ASP A 47 -0.23 -17.71 14.14
C ASP A 47 0.60 -18.44 13.11
N GLY A 48 1.91 -18.54 13.34
CA GLY A 48 2.94 -18.93 12.38
C GLY A 48 2.77 -20.30 11.71
N THR A 49 1.68 -21.02 11.96
CA THR A 49 1.34 -22.32 11.37
C THR A 49 0.56 -22.20 10.07
N ASP A 50 -0.03 -21.06 9.78
CA ASP A 50 -0.94 -20.88 8.64
C ASP A 50 -0.50 -19.79 7.65
N ALA A 51 0.74 -19.34 7.76
CA ALA A 51 1.32 -18.36 6.85
C ALA A 51 1.97 -19.03 5.64
N VAL A 52 1.77 -18.42 4.47
CA VAL A 52 2.61 -18.61 3.29
C VAL A 52 3.60 -17.47 3.27
N ILE A 53 4.88 -17.81 3.19
CA ILE A 53 6.00 -16.87 3.27
C ILE A 53 6.81 -17.00 1.99
N ASP A 54 7.20 -15.86 1.43
CA ASP A 54 8.15 -15.79 0.34
C ASP A 54 9.11 -14.64 0.60
N TYR A 55 10.33 -14.70 0.04
CA TYR A 55 11.33 -13.67 0.23
C TYR A 55 12.19 -13.47 -1.01
N GLN A 56 12.74 -12.28 -1.11
CA GLN A 56 13.67 -11.89 -2.17
C GLN A 56 14.89 -11.20 -1.57
N ILE A 57 16.09 -11.66 -1.91
CA ILE A 57 17.33 -10.95 -1.60
C ILE A 57 17.38 -9.68 -2.46
N LEU A 58 17.46 -8.51 -1.82
CA LEU A 58 17.49 -7.21 -2.48
C LEU A 58 18.92 -6.77 -2.79
N GLY A 59 19.90 -7.32 -2.10
CA GLY A 59 21.33 -7.04 -2.27
C GLY A 59 22.06 -6.90 -0.95
N SER A 60 23.36 -6.53 -1.04
CA SER A 60 24.18 -6.27 0.14
C SER A 60 23.73 -4.98 0.83
N ASN A 61 23.72 -4.98 2.16
CA ASN A 61 23.37 -3.80 2.94
C ASN A 61 24.43 -2.71 2.78
N LYS A 62 24.00 -1.46 2.54
CA LYS A 62 24.91 -0.33 2.30
C LYS A 62 25.59 0.21 3.56
N LYS A 63 25.05 -0.09 4.73
CA LYS A 63 25.48 0.48 6.01
C LYS A 63 26.25 -0.52 6.87
N GLU A 64 25.97 -1.79 6.71
CA GLU A 64 26.52 -2.86 7.54
C GLU A 64 27.22 -3.91 6.66
N VAL A 65 28.50 -4.14 6.97
CA VAL A 65 29.33 -5.14 6.26
C VAL A 65 28.83 -6.55 6.60
N ASP A 66 28.96 -7.48 5.66
CA ASP A 66 28.55 -8.89 5.78
C ASP A 66 27.05 -9.09 6.04
N LYS A 67 26.22 -8.08 5.70
CA LYS A 67 24.76 -8.18 5.76
C LYS A 67 24.10 -7.97 4.41
N ILE A 68 22.96 -8.61 4.27
CA ILE A 68 22.07 -8.49 3.10
C ILE A 68 20.71 -7.92 3.52
N ASP A 69 20.10 -7.20 2.61
CA ASP A 69 18.71 -6.76 2.73
C ASP A 69 17.80 -7.76 2.03
N VAL A 70 16.74 -8.14 2.70
CA VAL A 70 15.77 -9.13 2.23
C VAL A 70 14.38 -8.54 2.31
N GLY A 71 13.65 -8.58 1.20
CA GLY A 71 12.22 -8.31 1.14
C GLY A 71 11.46 -9.57 1.54
N LEU A 72 10.69 -9.51 2.61
CA LEU A 72 9.91 -10.60 3.16
C LEU A 72 8.43 -10.31 2.95
N VAL A 73 7.70 -11.26 2.38
CA VAL A 73 6.25 -11.20 2.18
C VAL A 73 5.60 -12.40 2.84
N ALA A 74 4.50 -12.16 3.52
CA ALA A 74 3.69 -13.26 4.04
C ALA A 74 2.20 -12.94 4.03
N CYS A 75 1.40 -13.97 3.78
CA CYS A 75 -0.06 -13.91 3.89
C CYS A 75 -0.59 -15.20 4.53
N THR A 76 -1.85 -15.21 4.98
CA THR A 76 -2.46 -16.45 5.45
C THR A 76 -2.81 -17.37 4.27
N LYS A 77 -2.71 -18.69 4.48
CA LYS A 77 -3.16 -19.67 3.50
C LYS A 77 -4.62 -19.48 3.10
N GLY A 78 -5.48 -19.08 4.05
CA GLY A 78 -6.88 -18.80 3.78
C GLY A 78 -7.07 -17.69 2.76
N VAL A 79 -6.38 -16.56 2.92
CA VAL A 79 -6.43 -15.44 1.96
C VAL A 79 -5.95 -15.88 0.59
N LEU A 80 -4.80 -16.56 0.52
CA LEU A 80 -4.23 -17.01 -0.75
C LEU A 80 -5.14 -18.01 -1.46
N ASN A 81 -5.63 -19.02 -0.74
CA ASN A 81 -6.49 -20.05 -1.31
C ASN A 81 -7.82 -19.48 -1.80
N ASN A 82 -8.48 -18.61 -1.01
CA ASN A 82 -9.73 -17.97 -1.44
C ASN A 82 -9.53 -17.17 -2.73
N HIS A 83 -8.42 -16.46 -2.86
CA HIS A 83 -8.09 -15.71 -4.07
C HIS A 83 -7.87 -16.65 -5.28
N ILE A 84 -7.10 -17.72 -5.08
CA ILE A 84 -6.84 -18.72 -6.13
C ILE A 84 -8.13 -19.42 -6.54
N ASP A 85 -8.99 -19.78 -5.60
CA ASP A 85 -10.24 -20.51 -5.89
C ASP A 85 -11.23 -19.61 -6.63
N LEU A 86 -11.35 -18.33 -6.27
CA LEU A 86 -12.11 -17.35 -7.04
C LEU A 86 -11.65 -17.28 -8.51
N LEU A 87 -10.35 -17.25 -8.74
CA LEU A 87 -9.79 -17.23 -10.11
C LEU A 87 -10.09 -18.53 -10.86
N LYS A 88 -10.02 -19.69 -10.20
CA LYS A 88 -10.37 -20.98 -10.80
C LYS A 88 -11.85 -21.03 -11.21
N GLU A 89 -12.75 -20.51 -10.38
CA GLU A 89 -14.18 -20.40 -10.70
C GLU A 89 -14.41 -19.54 -11.95
N CYS A 90 -13.60 -18.51 -12.15
CA CYS A 90 -13.59 -17.71 -13.37
C CYS A 90 -12.91 -18.42 -14.57
N GLY A 91 -12.43 -19.65 -14.41
CA GLY A 91 -11.70 -20.39 -15.43
C GLY A 91 -10.28 -19.90 -15.67
N LEU A 92 -9.70 -19.21 -14.68
CA LEU A 92 -8.34 -18.66 -14.72
C LEU A 92 -7.40 -19.49 -13.82
N LYS A 93 -6.16 -19.64 -14.26
CA LYS A 93 -5.12 -20.33 -13.47
C LYS A 93 -3.91 -19.41 -13.32
N PRO A 94 -3.70 -18.81 -12.14
CA PRO A 94 -2.54 -17.97 -11.91
C PRO A 94 -1.27 -18.82 -11.87
N GLY A 95 -0.19 -18.30 -12.48
CA GLY A 95 1.16 -18.83 -12.36
C GLY A 95 1.96 -18.10 -11.29
N ILE A 96 1.64 -16.81 -11.06
CA ILE A 96 2.28 -15.97 -10.05
C ILE A 96 1.18 -15.21 -9.31
N VAL A 97 1.30 -15.17 -7.99
CA VAL A 97 0.51 -14.30 -7.11
C VAL A 97 1.46 -13.30 -6.47
N ASP A 98 1.35 -12.04 -6.86
CA ASP A 98 2.14 -10.94 -6.32
C ASP A 98 1.34 -10.20 -5.22
N VAL A 99 1.94 -9.21 -4.59
CA VAL A 99 1.27 -8.29 -3.67
C VAL A 99 1.20 -6.89 -4.28
N ASN A 100 0.06 -6.24 -4.17
CA ASN A 100 -0.20 -4.96 -4.84
C ASN A 100 0.89 -3.89 -4.63
N PRO A 101 1.44 -3.65 -3.42
CA PRO A 101 2.50 -2.66 -3.23
C PRO A 101 3.78 -2.96 -4.01
N ILE A 102 4.16 -4.23 -4.14
CA ILE A 102 5.33 -4.64 -4.93
C ILE A 102 5.03 -4.52 -6.42
N ALA A 103 3.86 -5.01 -6.87
CA ALA A 103 3.42 -4.88 -8.26
C ALA A 103 3.36 -3.41 -8.70
N MET A 104 2.86 -2.51 -7.85
CA MET A 104 2.82 -1.07 -8.08
C MET A 104 4.24 -0.49 -8.22
N SER A 105 5.17 -0.87 -7.35
CA SER A 105 6.56 -0.43 -7.41
C SER A 105 7.28 -0.91 -8.67
N ASN A 106 7.02 -2.17 -9.07
CA ASN A 106 7.57 -2.74 -10.30
C ASN A 106 7.04 -2.01 -11.54
N ALA A 107 5.72 -1.77 -11.59
CA ALA A 107 5.11 -1.03 -12.70
C ALA A 107 5.62 0.41 -12.77
N PHE A 108 5.77 1.08 -11.62
CA PHE A 108 6.34 2.43 -11.54
C PHE A 108 7.78 2.45 -12.03
N SER A 109 8.61 1.51 -11.58
CA SER A 109 10.03 1.39 -11.97
C SER A 109 10.20 1.14 -13.46
N PHE A 110 9.26 0.43 -14.08
CA PHE A 110 9.26 0.20 -15.52
C PHE A 110 8.81 1.44 -16.32
N ALA A 111 7.83 2.20 -15.79
CA ALA A 111 7.20 3.32 -16.49
C ALA A 111 7.91 4.66 -16.27
N LYS A 112 8.72 4.80 -15.25
CA LYS A 112 9.37 6.04 -14.82
C LYS A 112 10.81 5.79 -14.45
N ASP A 113 11.67 6.77 -14.76
CA ASP A 113 13.01 6.79 -14.23
C ASP A 113 12.97 7.12 -12.74
N ILE A 114 13.44 6.17 -11.94
CA ILE A 114 13.58 6.39 -10.51
C ILE A 114 14.84 7.21 -10.30
N PRO A 115 14.76 8.33 -9.58
CA PRO A 115 15.92 9.13 -9.26
C PRO A 115 16.99 8.30 -8.54
N ASP A 116 18.26 8.56 -8.82
CA ASP A 116 19.36 7.86 -8.15
C ASP A 116 19.44 8.23 -6.67
N ASP A 117 19.06 9.48 -6.35
CA ASP A 117 19.00 9.98 -4.98
C ASP A 117 17.58 10.43 -4.63
N GLY A 118 17.16 10.11 -3.41
CA GLY A 118 15.87 10.51 -2.85
C GLY A 118 14.78 9.46 -2.99
N LEU A 119 13.64 9.79 -2.42
CA LEU A 119 12.50 8.91 -2.28
C LEU A 119 11.32 9.41 -3.10
N VAL A 120 10.62 8.48 -3.71
CA VAL A 120 9.29 8.72 -4.28
C VAL A 120 8.23 8.09 -3.40
N VAL A 121 7.09 8.74 -3.32
CA VAL A 121 5.91 8.23 -2.63
C VAL A 121 4.87 7.91 -3.68
N MET A 122 4.31 6.73 -3.64
CA MET A 122 3.18 6.32 -4.45
C MET A 122 1.97 6.14 -3.55
N LEU A 123 0.84 6.68 -3.96
CA LEU A 123 -0.44 6.55 -3.27
C LEU A 123 -1.48 6.01 -4.25
N ASP A 124 -1.94 4.80 -3.99
CA ASP A 124 -3.07 4.20 -4.70
C ASP A 124 -4.33 4.35 -3.85
N ILE A 125 -5.28 5.16 -4.32
CA ILE A 125 -6.55 5.38 -3.64
C ILE A 125 -7.58 4.40 -4.21
N GLY A 126 -7.70 3.24 -3.55
CA GLY A 126 -8.69 2.22 -3.88
C GLY A 126 -10.11 2.59 -3.44
N ALA A 127 -11.04 1.65 -3.60
CA ALA A 127 -12.45 1.88 -3.26
C ALA A 127 -12.67 2.02 -1.74
N VAL A 128 -12.06 1.18 -0.93
CA VAL A 128 -12.28 1.09 0.53
C VAL A 128 -11.07 1.54 1.33
N SER A 129 -9.89 1.30 0.82
CA SER A 129 -8.60 1.64 1.47
C SER A 129 -7.64 2.21 0.44
N SER A 130 -6.62 2.88 0.91
CA SER A 130 -5.52 3.36 0.07
C SER A 130 -4.22 2.68 0.48
N THR A 131 -3.33 2.49 -0.49
CA THR A 131 -2.01 1.92 -0.25
C THR A 131 -0.94 2.99 -0.50
N LEU A 132 -0.13 3.26 0.52
CA LEU A 132 1.01 4.16 0.45
C LEU A 132 2.28 3.34 0.34
N VAL A 133 3.11 3.66 -0.65
CA VAL A 133 4.43 3.04 -0.83
C VAL A 133 5.49 4.12 -0.88
N VAL A 134 6.58 3.91 -0.15
CA VAL A 134 7.81 4.73 -0.23
C VAL A 134 8.88 3.87 -0.89
N TYR A 135 9.47 4.39 -1.95
CA TYR A 135 10.43 3.69 -2.77
C TYR A 135 11.59 4.61 -3.21
N GLY A 136 12.80 4.05 -3.23
CA GLY A 136 14.01 4.71 -3.74
C GLY A 136 15.10 3.68 -4.03
N LYS A 137 16.03 3.98 -4.94
CA LYS A 137 17.13 3.06 -5.29
C LYS A 137 18.04 2.81 -4.09
N GLY A 138 18.00 1.56 -3.58
CA GLY A 138 18.81 1.14 -2.43
C GLY A 138 18.41 1.81 -1.10
N GLU A 139 17.21 2.35 -1.04
CA GLU A 139 16.58 2.81 0.17
C GLU A 139 15.62 1.75 0.73
N GLN A 140 15.27 1.86 2.00
CA GLN A 140 14.36 0.92 2.61
C GLN A 140 12.97 1.02 1.98
N PHE A 141 12.47 -0.12 1.49
CA PHE A 141 11.09 -0.23 1.02
C PHE A 141 10.12 -0.14 2.18
N PHE A 142 9.09 0.67 2.01
CA PHE A 142 8.06 0.81 3.03
C PHE A 142 6.68 0.88 2.37
N THR A 143 5.74 0.18 2.95
CA THR A 143 4.33 0.24 2.55
C THR A 143 3.42 0.32 3.76
N ARG A 144 2.29 0.97 3.58
CA ARG A 144 1.24 1.07 4.59
C ARG A 144 -0.12 1.20 3.95
N ASP A 145 -1.06 0.40 4.45
CA ASP A 145 -2.47 0.56 4.11
C ASP A 145 -3.11 1.60 5.01
N LEU A 146 -3.86 2.50 4.37
CA LEU A 146 -4.63 3.56 5.01
C LEU A 146 -6.11 3.18 4.91
N PRO A 147 -6.87 3.21 6.01
CA PRO A 147 -8.27 2.75 6.02
C PRO A 147 -9.24 3.78 5.40
N ILE A 148 -8.80 4.50 4.39
CA ILE A 148 -9.56 5.53 3.68
C ILE A 148 -9.44 5.27 2.19
N GLY A 149 -10.56 5.16 1.50
CA GLY A 149 -10.66 5.02 0.05
C GLY A 149 -11.83 5.81 -0.50
N GLY A 150 -12.07 5.70 -1.81
CA GLY A 150 -13.08 6.45 -2.56
C GLY A 150 -14.48 6.41 -1.95
N HIS A 151 -14.87 5.26 -1.39
CA HIS A 151 -16.16 5.10 -0.71
C HIS A 151 -16.37 6.11 0.43
N HIS A 152 -15.33 6.42 1.20
CA HIS A 152 -15.41 7.35 2.32
C HIS A 152 -15.69 8.78 1.86
N PHE A 153 -15.09 9.20 0.73
CA PHE A 153 -15.36 10.50 0.14
C PHE A 153 -16.78 10.62 -0.39
N VAL A 154 -17.27 9.57 -1.08
CA VAL A 154 -18.66 9.53 -1.57
C VAL A 154 -19.64 9.57 -0.41
N LYS A 155 -19.38 8.81 0.66
CA LYS A 155 -20.22 8.77 1.85
C LYS A 155 -20.28 10.13 2.54
N GLU A 156 -19.14 10.77 2.76
CA GLU A 156 -19.09 12.12 3.34
C GLU A 156 -19.87 13.14 2.50
N LEU A 157 -19.73 13.08 1.17
CA LEU A 157 -20.44 13.96 0.26
C LEU A 157 -21.96 13.71 0.29
N SER A 158 -22.37 12.45 0.31
CA SER A 158 -23.78 12.03 0.43
C SER A 158 -24.42 12.58 1.74
N GLU A 159 -23.71 12.44 2.85
CA GLU A 159 -24.17 12.93 4.16
C GLU A 159 -24.22 14.48 4.19
N LYS A 160 -23.20 15.17 3.70
CA LYS A 160 -23.14 16.63 3.72
C LYS A 160 -24.16 17.31 2.81
N LYS A 161 -24.50 16.69 1.68
CA LYS A 161 -25.46 17.24 0.72
C LYS A 161 -26.85 16.63 0.83
N GLU A 162 -27.04 15.69 1.74
CA GLU A 162 -28.32 14.96 1.96
C GLU A 162 -28.85 14.31 0.65
N ILE A 163 -27.94 13.79 -0.16
CA ILE A 163 -28.24 13.14 -1.44
C ILE A 163 -27.92 11.66 -1.42
N GLY A 164 -28.48 10.88 -2.36
CA GLY A 164 -28.21 9.46 -2.47
C GLY A 164 -26.75 9.14 -2.81
N TYR A 165 -26.28 7.94 -2.39
CA TYR A 165 -24.89 7.52 -2.62
C TYR A 165 -24.46 7.57 -4.10
N ILE A 166 -25.32 7.11 -5.02
CA ILE A 166 -25.03 7.12 -6.46
C ILE A 166 -24.91 8.55 -6.99
N GLU A 167 -25.83 9.42 -6.58
CA GLU A 167 -25.79 10.84 -6.96
C GLU A 167 -24.53 11.54 -6.41
N ALA A 168 -24.15 11.23 -5.17
CA ALA A 168 -22.91 11.75 -4.59
C ALA A 168 -21.66 11.24 -5.34
N GLN A 169 -21.67 9.97 -5.78
CA GLN A 169 -20.59 9.39 -6.57
C GLN A 169 -20.45 10.09 -7.92
N ASP A 170 -21.57 10.29 -8.64
CA ASP A 170 -21.58 10.98 -9.92
C ASP A 170 -21.11 12.44 -9.78
N LEU A 171 -21.52 13.10 -8.70
CA LEU A 171 -21.10 14.46 -8.40
C LEU A 171 -19.59 14.52 -8.10
N LEU A 172 -19.07 13.56 -7.31
CA LEU A 172 -17.64 13.49 -7.01
C LEU A 172 -16.81 13.25 -8.28
N PHE A 173 -17.27 12.38 -9.19
CA PHE A 173 -16.59 12.12 -10.46
C PHE A 173 -16.61 13.32 -11.41
N LYS A 174 -17.69 14.11 -11.38
CA LYS A 174 -17.84 15.28 -12.22
C LYS A 174 -17.05 16.49 -11.72
N ASP A 175 -17.16 16.80 -10.45
CA ASP A 175 -16.69 18.07 -9.87
C ASP A 175 -15.46 17.86 -8.94
N GLY A 176 -15.04 16.61 -8.73
CA GLY A 176 -13.93 16.27 -7.86
C GLY A 176 -14.16 16.72 -6.42
N LEU A 177 -13.07 17.04 -5.72
CA LEU A 177 -13.15 17.53 -4.33
C LEU A 177 -13.79 18.90 -4.18
N SER A 178 -14.02 19.63 -5.27
CA SER A 178 -14.77 20.89 -5.26
C SER A 178 -16.24 20.68 -4.87
N ALA A 179 -16.78 19.49 -5.14
CA ALA A 179 -18.12 19.10 -4.71
C ALA A 179 -18.32 19.12 -3.19
N SER A 180 -17.25 18.93 -2.42
CA SER A 180 -17.28 18.94 -0.95
C SER A 180 -17.21 20.34 -0.35
N LYS A 181 -16.87 21.37 -1.14
CA LYS A 181 -16.89 22.75 -0.66
C LYS A 181 -18.34 23.19 -0.53
N SER A 182 -18.75 23.50 0.68
CA SER A 182 -20.05 24.12 0.93
C SER A 182 -20.09 25.49 0.26
N ASP A 183 -21.19 25.82 -0.38
CA ASP A 183 -21.54 27.20 -0.82
C ASP A 183 -21.83 28.12 0.39
N SER A 184 -21.09 27.96 1.46
CA SER A 184 -21.22 28.80 2.66
C SER A 184 -20.54 30.16 2.40
N THR A 185 -21.14 30.94 1.53
CA THR A 185 -21.18 32.42 1.64
C THR A 185 -22.21 32.78 2.71
N SER A 186 -22.01 32.40 3.94
CA SER A 186 -22.69 33.01 5.07
C SER A 186 -21.63 33.68 5.95
N ASP A 187 -21.55 35.01 5.80
CA ASP A 187 -20.88 35.94 6.70
C ASP A 187 -21.46 35.86 8.12
N ASN A 188 -21.27 34.76 8.80
CA ASN A 188 -21.50 34.69 10.25
C ASN A 188 -20.15 34.45 10.96
N MET A 189 -19.47 35.56 11.20
CA MET A 189 -18.18 35.68 11.92
C MET A 189 -18.27 35.35 13.43
N ASN A 190 -19.22 34.59 13.93
CA ASN A 190 -19.38 34.40 15.38
C ASN A 190 -19.57 32.98 15.89
N GLU A 191 -19.30 31.96 15.09
CA GLU A 191 -19.18 30.62 15.65
C GLU A 191 -17.73 30.11 15.52
N VAL A 192 -17.02 30.07 16.65
CA VAL A 192 -15.80 29.29 16.82
C VAL A 192 -16.21 27.81 16.85
N GLY A 193 -16.75 27.33 15.73
CA GLY A 193 -17.00 25.92 15.50
C GLY A 193 -15.66 25.21 15.33
N ILE A 194 -15.41 24.16 16.08
CA ILE A 194 -14.33 23.21 15.81
C ILE A 194 -14.61 22.69 14.41
N ALA A 195 -13.82 23.09 13.43
CA ALA A 195 -13.96 22.62 12.05
C ALA A 195 -13.91 21.10 12.04
N GLU A 196 -14.99 20.47 11.65
CA GLU A 196 -15.09 19.02 11.57
C GLU A 196 -14.07 18.51 10.54
N ARG A 197 -13.22 17.58 10.96
CA ARG A 197 -12.20 17.02 10.08
C ARG A 197 -12.87 16.25 8.95
N THR A 198 -12.48 16.58 7.73
CA THR A 198 -12.97 15.90 6.53
C THR A 198 -12.24 14.57 6.31
N VAL A 199 -12.82 13.70 5.49
CA VAL A 199 -12.16 12.46 5.02
C VAL A 199 -10.81 12.80 4.36
N TYR A 200 -10.74 13.91 3.63
CA TYR A 200 -9.50 14.41 3.03
C TYR A 200 -8.44 14.76 4.08
N ASP A 201 -8.81 15.49 5.13
CA ASP A 201 -7.89 15.84 6.21
C ASP A 201 -7.36 14.60 6.94
N ASN A 202 -8.21 13.60 7.15
CA ASN A 202 -7.83 12.34 7.76
C ASN A 202 -6.84 11.56 6.89
N LEU A 203 -7.08 11.48 5.57
CA LEU A 203 -6.15 10.82 4.64
C LEU A 203 -4.78 11.51 4.65
N ILE A 204 -4.75 12.85 4.59
CA ILE A 204 -3.49 13.60 4.63
C ILE A 204 -2.76 13.38 5.97
N GLU A 205 -3.47 13.37 7.08
CA GLU A 205 -2.83 13.17 8.39
C GLU A 205 -2.26 11.75 8.52
N ASP A 206 -2.96 10.73 8.02
CA ASP A 206 -2.47 9.35 8.01
C ASP A 206 -1.25 9.18 7.10
N MET A 207 -1.25 9.85 5.93
CA MET A 207 -0.06 9.92 5.08
C MET A 207 1.12 10.58 5.80
N ARG A 208 0.90 11.76 6.39
CA ARG A 208 1.94 12.49 7.14
C ARG A 208 2.50 11.66 8.30
N ARG A 209 1.64 10.96 9.02
CA ARG A 209 2.04 10.05 10.10
C ARG A 209 2.91 8.91 9.58
N SER A 210 2.54 8.34 8.45
CA SER A 210 3.28 7.26 7.79
C SER A 210 4.65 7.72 7.33
N LEU A 211 4.75 8.87 6.68
CA LEU A 211 6.02 9.44 6.21
C LEU A 211 6.92 9.87 7.38
N ARG A 212 6.37 10.44 8.45
CA ARG A 212 7.12 10.73 9.68
C ARG A 212 7.67 9.45 10.33
N PHE A 213 6.89 8.39 10.36
CA PHE A 213 7.34 7.10 10.88
C PHE A 213 8.51 6.56 10.04
N TYR A 214 8.40 6.57 8.72
CA TYR A 214 9.47 6.18 7.81
C TYR A 214 10.74 6.99 8.06
N ALA A 215 10.62 8.33 8.08
CA ALA A 215 11.76 9.23 8.30
C ALA A 215 12.45 8.97 9.64
N LYS A 216 11.69 8.71 10.70
CA LYS A 216 12.24 8.37 12.03
C LYS A 216 12.99 7.03 12.03
N GLN A 217 12.48 6.05 11.28
CA GLN A 217 13.07 4.72 11.23
C GLN A 217 14.35 4.67 10.40
N THR A 218 14.38 5.38 9.28
CA THR A 218 15.46 5.29 8.28
C THR A 218 16.48 6.44 8.36
N GLY A 219 16.09 7.54 8.99
CA GLY A 219 16.84 8.81 8.95
C GLY A 219 16.67 9.59 7.64
N GLN A 220 15.88 9.07 6.69
CA GLN A 220 15.60 9.69 5.39
C GLN A 220 14.29 10.47 5.45
N SER A 221 14.33 11.76 5.14
CA SER A 221 13.16 12.64 5.18
C SER A 221 12.94 13.43 3.88
N PHE A 222 13.76 13.19 2.87
CA PHE A 222 13.66 13.91 1.61
C PHE A 222 12.84 13.12 0.60
N PHE A 223 11.58 13.50 0.47
CA PHE A 223 10.64 12.93 -0.50
C PHE A 223 10.54 13.86 -1.70
N LEU A 224 10.93 13.37 -2.87
CA LEU A 224 10.99 14.16 -4.11
C LEU A 224 9.61 14.47 -4.66
N LYS A 225 8.77 13.46 -4.78
CA LYS A 225 7.43 13.54 -5.39
C LYS A 225 6.48 12.54 -4.77
N ILE A 226 5.20 12.89 -4.82
CA ILE A 226 4.09 11.99 -4.55
C ILE A 226 3.39 11.75 -5.90
N PHE A 227 3.18 10.49 -6.21
CA PHE A 227 2.43 10.03 -7.39
C PHE A 227 1.10 9.43 -6.92
N LEU A 228 0.05 9.79 -7.65
CA LEU A 228 -1.32 9.27 -7.48
C LEU A 228 -1.67 8.39 -8.66
#